data_ce866def1e86d14e0dfac9ffa9546324
#
_entry.id   ce866def1e86d14e0dfac9ffa9546324
#
_cell.length_a   1.000
_cell.length_b   1.000
_cell.length_c   1.000
_cell.angle_alpha   90.00
_cell.angle_beta   90.00
_cell.angle_gamma   90.00
#
_symmetry.space_group_name_H-M   'P 1'
#
loop_
_entity.id
_entity.type
_entity.pdbx_description
1 polymer ?
#
loop_
_entity_poly.entity_id
_entity_poly.type
_entity_poly.pdbx_seq_one_letter_code
_entity_poly.pdbx_strand_id
1 'polypeptide(L)'
;TAYRNKMEFTFGDAYKDGPLALGLHQKGSFYDILTVDGCEIIGADWSRILTATLAFFSGRNVPFFHRMRHEGILRNLVVRQSRANGQFLINLVTSTQWVTYGFDVKQLLQAFVEMLLELEKSDAFAGSIAGILYTENDALGDVVQSDRMELLYGQDYIEEEILGLKFKISPFSFFQTNTGGCEVLYEKARDYIMRGSVKLDGDKTVFDLYSGTGTIA
;
A
#
# COMPACT_ATOMS: atom_id res chain seq x y z
N THR A 1 -2.80 1.81 -18.56
CA THR A 1 -3.61 1.08 -17.56
C THR A 1 -2.70 0.23 -16.70
N ALA A 2 -3.11 -0.08 -15.46
CA ALA A 2 -2.42 -0.94 -14.50
C ALA A 2 -0.92 -0.61 -14.29
N TYR A 3 -0.60 0.67 -14.20
CA TYR A 3 0.78 1.13 -14.04
C TYR A 3 1.19 1.36 -12.57
N ARG A 4 0.21 1.48 -11.68
CA ARG A 4 0.44 1.88 -10.30
C ARG A 4 0.84 0.70 -9.43
N ASN A 5 1.92 0.86 -8.67
CA ASN A 5 2.52 -0.19 -7.85
C ASN A 5 2.35 0.02 -6.33
N LYS A 6 1.66 1.08 -5.89
CA LYS A 6 1.28 1.34 -4.50
C LYS A 6 -0.07 2.02 -4.42
N MET A 7 -0.94 1.50 -3.57
CA MET A 7 -2.20 2.15 -3.18
C MET A 7 -2.35 2.14 -1.66
N GLU A 8 -2.94 3.21 -1.16
CA GLU A 8 -3.38 3.35 0.22
C GLU A 8 -4.89 3.52 0.19
N PHE A 9 -5.60 2.42 0.36
CA PHE A 9 -7.06 2.43 0.43
C PHE A 9 -7.49 2.82 1.84
N THR A 10 -8.48 3.67 1.95
CA THR A 10 -9.05 4.12 3.22
C THR A 10 -10.33 3.36 3.53
N PHE A 11 -10.50 2.91 4.77
CA PHE A 11 -11.78 2.46 5.29
C PHE A 11 -12.63 3.65 5.72
N GLY A 12 -13.92 3.59 5.44
CA GLY A 12 -14.88 4.60 5.81
C GLY A 12 -16.30 4.17 5.48
N ASP A 13 -17.22 5.12 5.44
CA ASP A 13 -18.57 4.89 4.94
C ASP A 13 -18.71 5.42 3.50
N ALA A 14 -19.55 4.75 2.73
CA ALA A 14 -19.81 5.13 1.34
C ALA A 14 -20.56 6.47 1.25
N TYR A 15 -21.31 6.80 2.28
CA TYR A 15 -22.00 8.06 2.55
C TYR A 15 -22.30 8.11 4.05
N LYS A 16 -22.55 9.28 4.60
CA LYS A 16 -22.78 9.46 6.04
C LYS A 16 -23.70 8.38 6.63
N ASP A 17 -23.20 7.66 7.62
CA ASP A 17 -23.88 6.54 8.30
C ASP A 17 -24.26 5.39 7.35
N GLY A 18 -23.58 5.27 6.20
CA GLY A 18 -23.77 4.24 5.19
C GLY A 18 -22.99 2.95 5.49
N PRO A 19 -22.97 2.01 4.53
CA PRO A 19 -22.21 0.76 4.68
C PRO A 19 -20.71 1.01 4.69
N LEU A 20 -19.96 0.09 5.31
CA LEU A 20 -18.51 0.08 5.25
C LEU A 20 -18.05 0.07 3.79
N ALA A 21 -17.15 0.97 3.45
CA ALA A 21 -16.47 1.06 2.17
C ALA A 21 -14.95 0.97 2.37
N LEU A 22 -14.25 0.49 1.34
CA LEU A 22 -12.80 0.48 1.28
C LEU A 22 -12.37 0.99 -0.10
N GLY A 23 -11.63 2.09 -0.14
CA GLY A 23 -11.25 2.67 -1.42
C GLY A 23 -10.60 4.03 -1.29
N LEU A 24 -11.03 4.98 -2.10
CA LEU A 24 -10.47 6.34 -2.15
C LEU A 24 -11.54 7.37 -1.77
N HIS A 25 -11.08 8.51 -1.24
CA HIS A 25 -11.97 9.64 -0.97
C HIS A 25 -12.66 10.13 -2.22
N GLN A 26 -13.97 10.36 -2.11
CA GLN A 26 -14.73 11.00 -3.18
C GLN A 26 -14.24 12.45 -3.38
N LYS A 27 -14.04 12.84 -4.63
CA LYS A 27 -13.65 14.21 -4.96
C LYS A 27 -14.72 15.19 -4.44
N GLY A 28 -14.29 16.13 -3.61
CA GLY A 28 -15.19 17.16 -3.02
C GLY A 28 -15.86 16.73 -1.71
N SER A 29 -15.65 15.50 -1.25
CA SER A 29 -16.03 15.04 0.09
C SER A 29 -14.80 14.64 0.90
N PHE A 30 -14.79 15.00 2.20
CA PHE A 30 -13.74 14.55 3.13
C PHE A 30 -14.07 13.24 3.81
N TYR A 31 -15.31 12.78 3.72
CA TYR A 31 -15.81 11.66 4.51
C TYR A 31 -16.18 10.45 3.65
N ASP A 32 -16.78 10.69 2.47
CA ASP A 32 -17.30 9.62 1.65
C ASP A 32 -16.18 8.84 0.95
N ILE A 33 -16.20 7.53 1.10
CA ILE A 33 -15.24 6.61 0.50
C ILE A 33 -15.89 5.87 -0.67
N LEU A 34 -15.28 5.99 -1.83
CA LEU A 34 -15.69 5.23 -3.02
C LEU A 34 -14.90 3.92 -3.08
N THR A 35 -15.62 2.81 -3.11
CA THR A 35 -15.00 1.51 -3.41
C THR A 35 -14.53 1.50 -4.87
N VAL A 36 -13.23 1.28 -5.08
CA VAL A 36 -12.56 1.43 -6.38
C VAL A 36 -12.19 0.08 -7.00
N ASP A 37 -13.11 -0.85 -6.98
CA ASP A 37 -12.98 -2.21 -7.51
C ASP A 37 -12.82 -2.27 -9.04
N GLY A 38 -13.28 -1.25 -9.77
CA GLY A 38 -13.10 -1.07 -11.21
C GLY A 38 -11.96 -0.11 -11.61
N CYS A 39 -10.97 0.15 -10.74
CA CYS A 39 -9.93 1.13 -10.99
C CYS A 39 -8.92 0.66 -12.05
N GLU A 40 -8.82 1.36 -13.18
CA GLU A 40 -7.97 0.97 -14.31
C GLU A 40 -6.47 1.26 -14.13
N ILE A 41 -6.08 2.03 -13.12
CA ILE A 41 -4.66 2.31 -12.87
C ILE A 41 -3.96 1.19 -12.10
N ILE A 42 -4.73 0.22 -11.57
CA ILE A 42 -4.25 -0.98 -10.86
C ILE A 42 -4.69 -2.25 -11.61
N GLY A 43 -4.01 -3.36 -11.34
CA GLY A 43 -4.35 -4.66 -11.94
C GLY A 43 -5.54 -5.34 -11.26
N ALA A 44 -6.07 -6.41 -11.86
CA ALA A 44 -7.23 -7.14 -11.38
C ALA A 44 -7.05 -7.75 -9.97
N ASP A 45 -5.86 -8.21 -9.63
CA ASP A 45 -5.58 -8.79 -8.31
C ASP A 45 -5.72 -7.78 -7.17
N TRP A 46 -5.45 -6.51 -7.45
CA TRP A 46 -5.69 -5.41 -6.51
C TRP A 46 -7.17 -5.29 -6.16
N SER A 47 -8.04 -5.34 -7.17
CA SER A 47 -9.49 -5.30 -6.97
C SER A 47 -9.97 -6.52 -6.18
N ARG A 48 -9.37 -7.70 -6.42
CA ARG A 48 -9.66 -8.92 -5.65
C ARG A 48 -9.26 -8.79 -4.18
N ILE A 49 -8.04 -8.28 -3.90
CA ILE A 49 -7.57 -8.02 -2.53
C ILE A 49 -8.51 -7.02 -1.85
N LEU A 50 -8.85 -5.91 -2.51
CA LEU A 50 -9.73 -4.88 -1.98
C LEU A 50 -11.12 -5.44 -1.66
N THR A 51 -11.77 -6.12 -2.60
CA THR A 51 -13.13 -6.64 -2.43
C THR A 51 -13.19 -7.76 -1.39
N ALA A 52 -12.21 -8.66 -1.37
CA ALA A 52 -12.11 -9.71 -0.36
C ALA A 52 -11.92 -9.12 1.05
N THR A 53 -11.05 -8.12 1.18
CA THR A 53 -10.81 -7.41 2.44
C THR A 53 -12.07 -6.68 2.93
N LEU A 54 -12.75 -5.96 2.03
CA LEU A 54 -14.00 -5.27 2.37
C LEU A 54 -15.08 -6.26 2.82
N ALA A 55 -15.29 -7.35 2.09
CA ALA A 55 -16.25 -8.39 2.44
C ALA A 55 -15.92 -9.05 3.79
N PHE A 56 -14.63 -9.31 4.05
CA PHE A 56 -14.16 -9.91 5.29
C PHE A 56 -14.53 -9.08 6.52
N PHE A 57 -14.26 -7.78 6.50
CA PHE A 57 -14.53 -6.88 7.63
C PHE A 57 -16.01 -6.47 7.72
N SER A 58 -16.68 -6.26 6.59
CA SER A 58 -18.14 -5.99 6.57
C SER A 58 -18.94 -7.14 7.17
N GLY A 59 -18.62 -8.40 6.81
CA GLY A 59 -19.31 -9.58 7.33
C GLY A 59 -19.11 -9.79 8.85
N ARG A 60 -18.15 -9.11 9.45
CA ARG A 60 -17.85 -9.16 10.89
C ARG A 60 -18.25 -7.89 11.63
N ASN A 61 -18.81 -6.91 10.94
CA ASN A 61 -19.24 -5.62 11.48
C ASN A 61 -18.08 -4.90 12.23
N VAL A 62 -16.85 -5.01 11.74
CA VAL A 62 -15.70 -4.30 12.32
C VAL A 62 -15.80 -2.82 11.95
N PRO A 63 -15.85 -1.89 12.92
CA PRO A 63 -16.06 -0.48 12.64
C PRO A 63 -14.79 0.16 12.04
N PHE A 64 -14.96 1.07 11.08
CA PHE A 64 -13.87 1.93 10.64
C PHE A 64 -13.56 3.03 11.66
N PHE A 65 -12.33 3.56 11.64
CA PHE A 65 -11.92 4.66 12.49
C PHE A 65 -12.51 5.99 12.01
N HIS A 66 -13.40 6.56 12.81
CA HIS A 66 -14.06 7.82 12.49
C HIS A 66 -13.21 9.01 12.95
N ARG A 67 -12.67 9.77 12.03
CA ARG A 67 -11.71 10.87 12.27
C ARG A 67 -12.17 11.93 13.26
N MET A 68 -13.45 12.32 13.21
CA MET A 68 -13.96 13.39 14.09
C MET A 68 -14.27 12.89 15.51
N ARG A 69 -14.61 11.61 15.65
CA ARG A 69 -14.91 11.02 16.97
C ARG A 69 -13.68 10.36 17.60
N HIS A 70 -12.65 10.09 16.79
CA HIS A 70 -11.45 9.33 17.16
C HIS A 70 -11.80 7.93 17.70
N GLU A 71 -12.82 7.32 17.14
CA GLU A 71 -13.38 6.04 17.54
C GLU A 71 -13.45 5.09 16.35
N GLY A 72 -13.25 3.80 16.60
CA GLY A 72 -13.27 2.74 15.58
C GLY A 72 -11.92 2.09 15.36
N ILE A 73 -11.87 1.13 14.46
CA ILE A 73 -10.73 0.21 14.32
C ILE A 73 -10.03 0.38 12.98
N LEU A 74 -10.73 0.12 11.87
CA LEU A 74 -10.12 0.03 10.54
C LEU A 74 -9.74 1.40 9.99
N ARG A 75 -8.49 1.56 9.55
CA ARG A 75 -7.99 2.83 9.00
C ARG A 75 -7.64 2.71 7.53
N ASN A 76 -6.63 1.93 7.19
CA ASN A 76 -6.15 1.83 5.83
C ASN A 76 -5.78 0.39 5.46
N LEU A 77 -5.84 0.10 4.17
CA LEU A 77 -5.20 -1.04 3.56
C LEU A 77 -4.13 -0.53 2.59
N VAL A 78 -2.86 -0.71 2.96
CA VAL A 78 -1.73 -0.36 2.09
C VAL A 78 -1.34 -1.58 1.30
N VAL A 79 -1.39 -1.47 -0.02
CA VAL A 79 -1.00 -2.55 -0.92
C VAL A 79 0.13 -2.06 -1.82
N ARG A 80 1.13 -2.90 -1.99
CA ARG A 80 2.20 -2.71 -2.98
C ARG A 80 2.28 -3.92 -3.88
N GLN A 81 2.69 -3.71 -5.11
CA GLN A 81 3.01 -4.79 -6.05
C GLN A 81 4.34 -4.51 -6.72
N SER A 82 5.19 -5.51 -6.77
CA SER A 82 6.38 -5.48 -7.62
C SER A 82 5.98 -5.70 -9.08
N ARG A 83 6.45 -4.83 -9.97
CA ARG A 83 6.31 -5.03 -11.41
C ARG A 83 7.25 -6.12 -11.92
N ALA A 84 8.41 -6.27 -11.29
CA ALA A 84 9.44 -7.21 -11.72
C ALA A 84 9.02 -8.68 -11.56
N ASN A 85 8.28 -9.02 -10.50
CA ASN A 85 7.95 -10.41 -10.17
C ASN A 85 6.48 -10.66 -9.76
N GLY A 86 5.63 -9.61 -9.79
CA GLY A 86 4.21 -9.74 -9.47
C GLY A 86 3.89 -9.94 -7.98
N GLN A 87 4.87 -9.84 -7.09
CA GLN A 87 4.68 -10.03 -5.65
C GLN A 87 3.89 -8.87 -5.02
N PHE A 88 2.98 -9.23 -4.12
CA PHE A 88 2.21 -8.29 -3.31
C PHE A 88 2.73 -8.20 -1.89
N LEU A 89 2.76 -7.00 -1.35
CA LEU A 89 2.92 -6.71 0.08
C LEU A 89 1.66 -6.01 0.56
N ILE A 90 0.98 -6.61 1.52
CA ILE A 90 -0.32 -6.15 2.02
C ILE A 90 -0.15 -5.75 3.49
N ASN A 91 -0.54 -4.53 3.84
CA ASN A 91 -0.44 -4.04 5.21
C ASN A 91 -1.79 -3.48 5.67
N LEU A 92 -2.38 -4.11 6.66
CA LEU A 92 -3.59 -3.65 7.33
C LEU A 92 -3.22 -2.66 8.43
N VAL A 93 -3.76 -1.45 8.36
CA VAL A 93 -3.54 -0.39 9.35
C VAL A 93 -4.81 -0.18 10.16
N THR A 94 -4.72 -0.23 11.49
CA THR A 94 -5.85 -0.05 12.40
C THR A 94 -5.48 0.83 13.59
N SER A 95 -6.47 1.25 14.37
CA SER A 95 -6.26 1.73 15.73
C SER A 95 -6.04 0.55 16.70
N THR A 96 -5.66 0.83 17.92
CA THR A 96 -5.54 -0.18 18.98
C THR A 96 -6.87 -0.50 19.70
N GLN A 97 -8.00 0.07 19.27
CA GLN A 97 -9.29 0.02 19.98
C GLN A 97 -10.05 -1.32 19.88
N TRP A 98 -9.40 -2.42 19.51
CA TRP A 98 -10.00 -3.74 19.33
C TRP A 98 -10.80 -4.23 20.53
N VAL A 99 -10.21 -4.12 21.74
CA VAL A 99 -10.83 -4.58 22.98
C VAL A 99 -12.09 -3.77 23.33
N THR A 100 -12.07 -2.47 23.05
CA THR A 100 -13.21 -1.57 23.26
C THR A 100 -14.45 -2.02 22.49
N TYR A 101 -14.24 -2.61 21.29
CA TYR A 101 -15.30 -3.13 20.44
C TYR A 101 -15.53 -4.64 20.58
N GLY A 102 -14.86 -5.29 21.54
CA GLY A 102 -15.09 -6.71 21.85
C GLY A 102 -14.47 -7.70 20.83
N PHE A 103 -13.47 -7.29 20.07
CA PHE A 103 -12.79 -8.16 19.11
C PHE A 103 -11.51 -8.76 19.69
N ASP A 104 -11.29 -10.05 19.44
CA ASP A 104 -9.99 -10.69 19.61
C ASP A 104 -9.14 -10.40 18.38
N VAL A 105 -8.19 -9.47 18.53
CA VAL A 105 -7.32 -9.03 17.44
C VAL A 105 -6.49 -10.18 16.86
N LYS A 106 -5.98 -11.10 17.70
CA LYS A 106 -5.13 -12.20 17.22
C LYS A 106 -5.91 -13.15 16.35
N GLN A 107 -7.08 -13.59 16.82
CA GLN A 107 -7.94 -14.48 16.07
C GLN A 107 -8.40 -13.85 14.75
N LEU A 108 -8.72 -12.56 14.76
CA LEU A 108 -9.20 -11.86 13.57
C LEU A 108 -8.09 -11.63 12.56
N LEU A 109 -6.87 -11.27 12.99
CA LEU A 109 -5.72 -11.13 12.10
C LEU A 109 -5.30 -12.47 11.50
N GLN A 110 -5.34 -13.56 12.26
CA GLN A 110 -5.10 -14.89 11.73
C GLN A 110 -6.11 -15.25 10.63
N ALA A 111 -7.40 -15.06 10.88
CA ALA A 111 -8.44 -15.31 9.89
C ALA A 111 -8.33 -14.41 8.66
N PHE A 112 -7.86 -13.17 8.82
CA PHE A 112 -7.56 -12.26 7.70
C PHE A 112 -6.41 -12.78 6.83
N VAL A 113 -5.32 -13.25 7.44
CA VAL A 113 -4.21 -13.89 6.71
C VAL A 113 -4.68 -15.12 5.95
N GLU A 114 -5.43 -16.02 6.61
CA GLU A 114 -5.96 -17.24 5.98
C GLU A 114 -6.86 -16.90 4.77
N MET A 115 -7.70 -15.88 4.87
CA MET A 115 -8.54 -15.39 3.78
C MET A 115 -7.71 -14.92 2.58
N LEU A 116 -6.65 -14.14 2.81
CA LEU A 116 -5.78 -13.65 1.74
C LEU A 116 -4.99 -14.78 1.08
N LEU A 117 -4.49 -15.73 1.86
CA LEU A 117 -3.77 -16.90 1.32
C LEU A 117 -4.70 -17.85 0.55
N GLU A 118 -5.98 -17.93 0.93
CA GLU A 118 -6.96 -18.69 0.16
C GLU A 118 -7.31 -17.97 -1.16
N LEU A 119 -7.40 -16.64 -1.13
CA LEU A 119 -7.56 -15.84 -2.34
C LEU A 119 -6.41 -16.06 -3.33
N GLU A 120 -5.16 -16.10 -2.83
CA GLU A 120 -3.97 -16.35 -3.65
C GLU A 120 -4.01 -17.70 -4.38
N LYS A 121 -4.60 -18.74 -3.76
CA LYS A 121 -4.72 -20.07 -4.37
C LYS A 121 -5.75 -20.15 -5.48
N SER A 122 -6.59 -19.13 -5.64
CA SER A 122 -7.61 -19.14 -6.68
C SER A 122 -6.99 -18.97 -8.06
N ASP A 123 -7.50 -19.68 -9.07
CA ASP A 123 -7.05 -19.59 -10.46
C ASP A 123 -7.18 -18.16 -11.05
N ALA A 124 -7.95 -17.32 -10.40
CA ALA A 124 -8.16 -15.93 -10.81
C ALA A 124 -7.04 -15.00 -10.36
N PHE A 125 -6.23 -15.38 -9.34
CA PHE A 125 -5.16 -14.57 -8.81
C PHE A 125 -3.85 -14.89 -9.55
N ALA A 126 -3.29 -13.88 -10.22
CA ALA A 126 -2.11 -14.08 -11.08
C ALA A 126 -0.78 -13.78 -10.38
N GLY A 127 -0.80 -12.93 -9.34
CA GLY A 127 0.37 -12.56 -8.56
C GLY A 127 0.71 -13.57 -7.48
N SER A 128 1.55 -13.14 -6.52
CA SER A 128 1.83 -13.90 -5.29
C SER A 128 1.91 -12.95 -4.10
N ILE A 129 1.57 -13.44 -2.91
CA ILE A 129 1.65 -12.66 -1.66
C ILE A 129 3.00 -12.90 -1.00
N ALA A 130 3.91 -11.94 -1.10
CA ALA A 130 5.23 -11.99 -0.48
C ALA A 130 5.15 -11.77 1.03
N GLY A 131 4.22 -10.92 1.48
CA GLY A 131 4.05 -10.65 2.90
C GLY A 131 2.74 -9.96 3.24
N ILE A 132 2.30 -10.23 4.46
CA ILE A 132 1.13 -9.60 5.07
C ILE A 132 1.57 -9.03 6.41
N LEU A 133 1.30 -7.74 6.60
CA LEU A 133 1.67 -6.99 7.79
C LEU A 133 0.45 -6.41 8.47
N TYR A 134 0.62 -6.13 9.73
CA TYR A 134 -0.31 -5.41 10.57
C TYR A 134 0.37 -4.19 11.17
N THR A 135 -0.29 -3.03 11.12
CA THR A 135 0.25 -1.78 11.67
C THR A 135 -0.78 -1.14 12.59
N GLU A 136 -0.35 -0.80 13.79
CA GLU A 136 -1.11 0.03 14.73
C GLU A 136 -0.80 1.50 14.46
N ASN A 137 -1.86 2.32 14.43
CA ASN A 137 -1.77 3.77 14.23
C ASN A 137 -2.89 4.45 14.99
N ASP A 138 -2.56 5.09 16.09
CA ASP A 138 -3.50 5.86 16.93
C ASP A 138 -3.39 7.37 16.69
N ALA A 139 -2.64 7.81 15.67
CA ALA A 139 -2.55 9.23 15.32
C ALA A 139 -3.94 9.82 15.00
N LEU A 140 -4.19 11.04 15.47
CA LEU A 140 -5.45 11.74 15.22
C LEU A 140 -5.62 12.16 13.77
N GLY A 141 -4.51 12.35 13.05
CA GLY A 141 -4.49 12.74 11.64
C GLY A 141 -4.51 11.56 10.67
N ASP A 142 -4.57 11.88 9.37
CA ASP A 142 -4.62 10.90 8.27
C ASP A 142 -3.27 10.33 7.88
N VAL A 143 -2.22 10.74 8.53
CA VAL A 143 -0.88 10.26 8.21
C VAL A 143 -0.82 8.78 8.51
N VAL A 144 -0.53 7.97 7.51
CA VAL A 144 -0.27 6.55 7.68
C VAL A 144 1.11 6.42 8.34
N GLN A 145 1.11 6.55 9.67
CA GLN A 145 2.27 6.32 10.53
C GLN A 145 2.20 4.92 11.12
N SER A 146 3.34 4.43 11.58
CA SER A 146 3.45 3.15 12.27
C SER A 146 3.87 3.42 13.70
N ASP A 147 2.95 3.23 14.66
CA ASP A 147 3.29 3.19 16.08
C ASP A 147 3.90 1.82 16.42
N ARG A 148 3.36 0.77 15.80
CA ARG A 148 3.87 -0.60 15.85
C ARG A 148 3.55 -1.31 14.55
N MET A 149 4.50 -2.09 14.03
CA MET A 149 4.32 -2.94 12.86
C MET A 149 4.68 -4.38 13.21
N GLU A 150 3.85 -5.32 12.78
CA GLU A 150 4.01 -6.76 13.00
C GLU A 150 3.92 -7.49 11.66
N LEU A 151 4.85 -8.43 11.44
CA LEU A 151 4.82 -9.32 10.29
C LEU A 151 3.90 -10.51 10.62
N LEU A 152 2.79 -10.65 9.89
CA LEU A 152 1.84 -11.74 10.08
C LEU A 152 2.16 -12.96 9.20
N TYR A 153 2.71 -12.72 8.00
CA TYR A 153 3.05 -13.76 7.04
C TYR A 153 4.18 -13.31 6.11
N GLY A 154 5.06 -14.25 5.74
CA GLY A 154 6.07 -14.07 4.71
C GLY A 154 7.19 -13.10 5.10
N GLN A 155 7.39 -12.05 4.32
CA GLN A 155 8.46 -11.05 4.50
C GLN A 155 7.88 -9.63 4.57
N ASP A 156 8.65 -8.68 5.13
CA ASP A 156 8.24 -7.29 5.34
C ASP A 156 8.60 -6.36 4.17
N TYR A 157 9.01 -6.92 3.04
CA TYR A 157 9.38 -6.18 1.83
C TYR A 157 8.98 -6.93 0.56
N ILE A 158 8.94 -6.21 -0.56
CA ILE A 158 8.98 -6.78 -1.92
C ILE A 158 10.28 -6.37 -2.59
N GLU A 159 10.73 -7.18 -3.56
CA GLU A 159 11.84 -6.82 -4.42
C GLU A 159 11.31 -6.19 -5.72
N GLU A 160 11.80 -5.01 -6.04
CA GLU A 160 11.52 -4.32 -7.29
C GLU A 160 12.81 -4.13 -8.07
N GLU A 161 12.72 -4.01 -9.39
CA GLU A 161 13.87 -3.76 -10.25
C GLU A 161 13.65 -2.49 -11.08
N ILE A 162 14.65 -1.60 -11.06
CA ILE A 162 14.71 -0.39 -11.89
C ILE A 162 16.07 -0.36 -12.59
N LEU A 163 16.07 -0.28 -13.91
CA LEU A 163 17.27 -0.18 -14.73
C LEU A 163 18.35 -1.23 -14.41
N GLY A 164 17.92 -2.44 -14.05
CA GLY A 164 18.79 -3.56 -13.67
C GLY A 164 19.26 -3.56 -12.22
N LEU A 165 18.88 -2.58 -11.41
CA LEU A 165 19.18 -2.52 -9.99
C LEU A 165 18.01 -3.03 -9.15
N LYS A 166 18.30 -3.87 -8.14
CA LYS A 166 17.30 -4.45 -7.25
C LYS A 166 17.16 -3.66 -5.97
N PHE A 167 15.91 -3.40 -5.59
CA PHE A 167 15.54 -2.63 -4.41
C PHE A 167 14.61 -3.44 -3.52
N LYS A 168 14.85 -3.42 -2.21
CA LYS A 168 13.91 -3.93 -1.20
C LYS A 168 13.01 -2.79 -0.75
N ILE A 169 11.71 -2.98 -0.87
CA ILE A 169 10.71 -1.94 -0.64
C ILE A 169 9.76 -2.39 0.46
N SER A 170 9.80 -1.71 1.59
CA SER A 170 8.88 -1.92 2.72
C SER A 170 7.54 -1.17 2.50
N PRO A 171 6.49 -1.41 3.31
CA PRO A 171 5.18 -0.78 3.13
C PRO A 171 5.23 0.74 3.08
N PHE A 172 6.06 1.35 3.92
CA PHE A 172 6.12 2.81 4.10
C PHE A 172 7.31 3.48 3.41
N SER A 173 8.26 2.73 2.83
CA SER A 173 9.36 3.31 2.06
C SER A 173 8.83 4.19 0.93
N PHE A 174 9.47 5.33 0.72
CA PHE A 174 9.21 6.09 -0.50
C PHE A 174 9.78 5.31 -1.69
N PHE A 175 8.96 5.09 -2.68
CA PHE A 175 9.34 4.53 -3.97
C PHE A 175 8.35 5.02 -5.02
N GLN A 176 8.82 5.31 -6.23
CA GLN A 176 7.96 5.81 -7.31
C GLN A 176 6.81 4.84 -7.58
N THR A 177 5.60 5.36 -7.60
CA THR A 177 4.38 4.55 -7.73
C THR A 177 4.09 4.06 -9.15
N ASN A 178 4.95 4.40 -10.10
CA ASN A 178 4.94 3.95 -11.49
C ASN A 178 6.37 3.57 -11.89
N THR A 179 6.76 2.31 -11.72
CA THR A 179 8.10 1.81 -12.01
C THR A 179 8.52 2.09 -13.45
N GLY A 180 7.67 1.81 -14.43
CA GLY A 180 8.02 2.04 -15.84
C GLY A 180 8.19 3.51 -16.20
N GLY A 181 7.34 4.40 -15.66
CA GLY A 181 7.51 5.85 -15.81
C GLY A 181 8.76 6.37 -15.10
N CYS A 182 9.11 5.75 -13.98
CA CYS A 182 10.31 6.05 -13.21
C CYS A 182 11.59 5.74 -14.01
N GLU A 183 11.66 4.59 -14.65
CA GLU A 183 12.79 4.19 -15.51
C GLU A 183 13.03 5.23 -16.61
N VAL A 184 11.98 5.62 -17.33
CA VAL A 184 12.06 6.65 -18.38
C VAL A 184 12.55 7.99 -17.82
N LEU A 185 12.05 8.39 -16.64
CA LEU A 185 12.46 9.63 -15.98
C LEU A 185 13.95 9.58 -15.58
N TYR A 186 14.41 8.47 -15.00
CA TYR A 186 15.79 8.33 -14.54
C TYR A 186 16.79 8.21 -15.69
N GLU A 187 16.44 7.52 -16.77
CA GLU A 187 17.23 7.52 -18.00
C GLU A 187 17.41 8.93 -18.56
N LYS A 188 16.32 9.73 -18.59
CA LYS A 188 16.40 11.13 -19.01
C LYS A 188 17.25 11.99 -18.10
N ALA A 189 17.10 11.84 -16.80
CA ALA A 189 17.94 12.57 -15.82
C ALA A 189 19.42 12.22 -16.00
N ARG A 190 19.75 10.94 -16.12
CA ARG A 190 21.10 10.46 -16.42
C ARG A 190 21.64 11.03 -17.74
N ASP A 191 20.84 11.00 -18.79
CA ASP A 191 21.21 11.57 -20.07
C ASP A 191 21.56 13.05 -19.98
N TYR A 192 20.80 13.84 -19.23
CA TYR A 192 21.10 15.26 -19.01
C TYR A 192 22.37 15.47 -18.21
N ILE A 193 22.62 14.67 -17.19
CA ILE A 193 23.87 14.72 -16.40
C ILE A 193 25.06 14.38 -17.30
N MET A 194 24.97 13.31 -18.10
CA MET A 194 26.07 12.82 -18.93
C MET A 194 26.34 13.69 -20.17
N ARG A 195 25.31 14.31 -20.75
CA ARG A 195 25.40 15.18 -21.95
C ARG A 195 25.54 16.66 -21.59
N GLY A 196 25.43 17.02 -20.31
CA GLY A 196 25.53 18.39 -19.84
C GLY A 196 26.89 19.01 -20.17
N SER A 197 26.97 20.33 -20.10
CA SER A 197 28.20 21.13 -20.35
C SER A 197 29.31 20.88 -19.33
N VAL A 198 29.00 20.15 -18.25
CA VAL A 198 30.00 19.74 -17.25
C VAL A 198 30.54 18.38 -17.67
N LYS A 199 31.75 18.33 -18.21
CA LYS A 199 32.45 17.05 -18.45
C LYS A 199 32.68 16.38 -17.09
N LEU A 200 32.15 15.18 -16.92
CA LEU A 200 32.40 14.31 -15.77
C LEU A 200 33.70 13.54 -15.97
N ASP A 201 34.83 14.28 -16.14
CA ASP A 201 36.17 13.75 -16.24
C ASP A 201 36.91 14.05 -14.92
N GLY A 202 37.68 13.10 -14.44
CA GLY A 202 38.46 13.22 -13.19
C GLY A 202 37.60 13.03 -11.91
N ASP A 203 38.09 13.50 -10.78
CA ASP A 203 37.55 13.30 -9.43
C ASP A 203 36.30 14.19 -9.16
N LYS A 204 35.26 14.09 -9.97
CA LYS A 204 34.03 14.84 -9.73
C LYS A 204 33.06 14.04 -8.86
N THR A 205 32.45 14.74 -7.90
CA THR A 205 31.45 14.16 -7.00
C THR A 205 30.07 14.61 -7.42
N VAL A 206 29.15 13.67 -7.55
CA VAL A 206 27.73 13.92 -7.74
C VAL A 206 27.03 13.66 -6.41
N PHE A 207 26.19 14.60 -5.97
CA PHE A 207 25.39 14.47 -4.77
C PHE A 207 23.93 14.17 -5.16
N ASP A 208 23.38 13.07 -4.62
CA ASP A 208 21.95 12.81 -4.62
C ASP A 208 21.39 13.30 -3.28
N LEU A 209 20.84 14.53 -3.27
CA LEU A 209 20.24 15.13 -2.09
C LEU A 209 18.79 14.67 -1.95
N TYR A 210 18.41 14.24 -0.74
CA TYR A 210 17.12 13.60 -0.45
C TYR A 210 16.93 12.27 -1.18
N SER A 211 17.96 11.46 -1.25
CA SER A 211 18.05 10.22 -2.03
C SER A 211 16.93 9.20 -1.72
N GLY A 212 16.31 9.25 -0.54
CA GLY A 212 15.28 8.28 -0.15
C GLY A 212 15.80 6.85 -0.19
N THR A 213 15.28 6.04 -1.12
CA THR A 213 15.73 4.66 -1.36
C THR A 213 16.98 4.58 -2.25
N GLY A 214 17.57 5.70 -2.64
CA GLY A 214 18.77 5.74 -3.49
C GLY A 214 18.52 5.37 -4.96
N THR A 215 17.29 5.52 -5.45
CA THR A 215 16.90 5.06 -6.79
C THR A 215 17.40 5.94 -7.93
N ILE A 216 17.89 7.16 -7.65
CA ILE A 216 18.36 8.13 -8.66
C ILE A 216 19.90 8.10 -8.78
N ALA A 217 20.60 7.74 -7.71
CA ALA A 217 22.06 7.74 -7.61
C ALA A 217 22.75 6.72 -8.54
#